data_b5cf6c52e4017c8444896ac1671e875b
#
_entry.id   b5cf6c52e4017c8444896ac1671e875b
#
_cell.length_a   1.000
_cell.length_b   1.000
_cell.length_c   1.000
_cell.angle_alpha   90.00
_cell.angle_beta   90.00
_cell.angle_gamma   90.00
#
_symmetry.space_group_name_H-M   'P 1'
#
loop_
_entity.id
_entity.type
_entity.pdbx_description
1 polymer ?
#
loop_
_entity_poly.entity_id
_entity_poly.type
_entity_poly.pdbx_seq_one_letter_code
_entity_poly.pdbx_strand_id
1 'polypeptide(L)'
;MQDKATQYSRLLSTLDSINRDSVEKMMNLLDDRGSYRVIITDDNLMAVYDNTITDNVLGKIILLQEIRLAMEGNDVFYATYDRDRIVSKAASPITIGGRVNGVVYLYESDVELAALLSDIQTNLSTIAFLISVVVVGLSLMMSKFLTSRISTLLAAIRRVREGEYGHRAKIKGRDELAEIAKEFNALSERFERVENMRRQFVSDASHELKTPLASIKVLADSITQTKDMPPEMIREFVEDIGNEINRLTRLAEKLLSITRLDSNVEAEVSRVDVKEVIMRAAHTLNRLAQPEGIGIMLELSDDCYIDANEDDIYQIVFNLIENAIKYNVKGGQVRVFLFMKEDKVHFIVSDTGVGIAKEDLDRIFERFYRVDKARSREAGGSGLGLAIVQNAVTRLKGTIETESTLGEGTRITVTFPCAKSRSAGKGGLS
;
A
#
# COMPACT_ATOMS: atom_id res chain seq x y z
N MET A 1 -63.46 16.30 20.31
CA MET A 1 -64.51 17.05 19.56
C MET A 1 -65.54 16.11 18.95
N GLN A 2 -65.17 15.22 18.03
CA GLN A 2 -66.11 14.34 17.33
C GLN A 2 -66.93 13.49 18.30
N ASP A 3 -66.32 12.82 19.27
CA ASP A 3 -67.04 11.97 20.22
C ASP A 3 -68.06 12.81 21.03
N LYS A 4 -67.72 14.07 21.38
CA LYS A 4 -68.65 14.95 22.04
C LYS A 4 -69.84 15.36 21.17
N ALA A 5 -69.59 15.68 19.88
CA ALA A 5 -70.66 15.98 18.94
C ALA A 5 -71.59 14.81 18.79
N THR A 6 -71.07 13.59 18.64
CA THR A 6 -71.85 12.35 18.57
C THR A 6 -72.59 12.06 19.88
N GLN A 7 -71.98 12.34 21.04
CA GLN A 7 -72.64 12.21 22.35
C GLN A 7 -73.85 13.16 22.49
N TYR A 8 -73.68 14.43 22.11
CA TYR A 8 -74.75 15.41 22.14
C TYR A 8 -75.86 15.03 21.13
N SER A 9 -75.47 14.62 19.94
CA SER A 9 -76.40 14.14 18.93
C SER A 9 -77.29 12.99 19.46
N ARG A 10 -76.67 11.99 20.10
CA ARG A 10 -77.40 10.82 20.68
C ARG A 10 -78.38 11.28 21.75
N LEU A 11 -77.97 12.19 22.65
CA LEU A 11 -78.80 12.73 23.69
C LEU A 11 -80.00 13.47 23.12
N LEU A 12 -79.74 14.35 22.13
CA LEU A 12 -80.78 15.12 21.47
C LEU A 12 -81.74 14.25 20.61
N SER A 13 -81.28 13.13 20.17
CA SER A 13 -82.13 12.14 19.45
C SER A 13 -83.20 11.45 20.33
N THR A 14 -83.13 11.69 21.65
CA THR A 14 -84.19 11.19 22.60
C THR A 14 -85.35 12.16 22.73
N LEU A 15 -85.24 13.34 22.14
CA LEU A 15 -86.33 14.35 22.13
C LEU A 15 -87.37 14.01 21.06
N ASP A 16 -88.61 14.40 21.30
CA ASP A 16 -89.73 14.25 20.32
C ASP A 16 -89.60 15.20 19.12
N SER A 17 -88.94 16.35 19.33
CA SER A 17 -88.73 17.36 18.28
C SER A 17 -87.57 18.27 18.66
N ILE A 18 -86.82 18.76 17.65
CA ILE A 18 -85.72 19.70 17.81
C ILE A 18 -86.30 21.15 17.74
N ASN A 19 -86.60 21.69 18.91
CA ASN A 19 -87.04 23.09 19.04
C ASN A 19 -86.25 23.77 20.19
N ARG A 20 -86.30 25.09 20.22
CA ARG A 20 -85.52 25.90 21.14
C ARG A 20 -85.67 25.46 22.61
N ASP A 21 -86.92 25.32 23.07
CA ASP A 21 -87.21 25.04 24.47
C ASP A 21 -86.76 23.65 24.94
N SER A 22 -86.97 22.65 24.07
CA SER A 22 -86.54 21.26 24.35
C SER A 22 -84.99 21.12 24.35
N VAL A 23 -84.33 21.74 23.36
CA VAL A 23 -82.87 21.72 23.27
C VAL A 23 -82.21 22.48 24.40
N GLU A 24 -82.73 23.68 24.77
CA GLU A 24 -82.21 24.51 25.84
C GLU A 24 -82.32 23.77 27.22
N LYS A 25 -83.43 23.14 27.49
CA LYS A 25 -83.63 22.31 28.69
C LYS A 25 -82.64 21.13 28.76
N MET A 26 -82.43 20.44 27.64
CA MET A 26 -81.54 19.30 27.59
C MET A 26 -80.06 19.74 27.74
N MET A 27 -79.63 20.82 27.08
CA MET A 27 -78.29 21.35 27.17
C MET A 27 -77.98 21.93 28.53
N ASN A 28 -78.97 22.53 29.24
CA ASN A 28 -78.79 22.99 30.60
C ASN A 28 -78.64 21.88 31.64
N LEU A 29 -79.13 20.67 31.36
CA LEU A 29 -78.93 19.48 32.18
C LEU A 29 -77.53 18.90 32.05
N LEU A 30 -76.82 19.18 30.98
CA LEU A 30 -75.50 18.62 30.70
C LEU A 30 -74.37 19.35 31.39
N ASP A 31 -74.57 20.55 31.89
CA ASP A 31 -73.60 21.44 32.62
C ASP A 31 -72.18 21.40 32.04
N ASP A 32 -72.07 21.12 30.73
CA ASP A 32 -70.76 21.05 30.04
C ASP A 32 -70.33 22.45 29.63
N ARG A 33 -69.53 23.08 30.47
CA ARG A 33 -68.92 24.39 30.25
C ARG A 33 -67.60 24.29 29.49
N GLY A 34 -67.53 23.44 28.49
CA GLY A 34 -66.34 23.33 27.64
C GLY A 34 -65.99 24.64 26.93
N SER A 35 -64.73 24.84 26.60
CA SER A 35 -64.19 26.03 25.88
C SER A 35 -64.62 26.06 24.40
N TYR A 36 -65.51 25.22 24.00
CA TYR A 36 -65.96 25.09 22.60
C TYR A 36 -67.35 25.67 22.42
N ARG A 37 -67.60 26.23 21.25
CA ARG A 37 -68.92 26.70 20.83
C ARG A 37 -69.77 25.55 20.39
N VAL A 38 -71.01 25.52 20.85
CA VAL A 38 -72.02 24.49 20.48
C VAL A 38 -73.16 25.21 19.75
N ILE A 39 -73.37 24.81 18.51
CA ILE A 39 -74.54 25.26 17.71
C ILE A 39 -75.36 23.99 17.40
N ILE A 40 -76.65 24.07 17.64
CA ILE A 40 -77.59 23.04 17.28
C ILE A 40 -78.57 23.61 16.28
N THR A 41 -78.77 22.94 15.14
CA THR A 41 -79.71 23.36 14.12
C THR A 41 -80.89 22.40 14.07
N ASP A 42 -82.01 22.90 13.53
CA ASP A 42 -83.16 22.10 13.14
C ASP A 42 -82.98 21.51 11.70
N ASP A 43 -84.05 20.87 11.19
CA ASP A 43 -84.10 20.32 9.84
C ASP A 43 -84.03 21.36 8.68
N ASN A 44 -84.28 22.63 8.99
CA ASN A 44 -84.18 23.75 8.07
C ASN A 44 -82.82 24.46 8.17
N LEU A 45 -81.85 23.89 8.86
CA LEU A 45 -80.55 24.49 9.14
C LEU A 45 -80.60 25.78 10.00
N MET A 46 -81.76 26.04 10.68
CA MET A 46 -81.89 27.19 11.55
C MET A 46 -81.31 26.87 12.93
N ALA A 47 -80.44 27.72 13.46
CA ALA A 47 -79.87 27.57 14.80
C ALA A 47 -80.92 27.69 15.89
N VAL A 48 -81.21 26.59 16.59
CA VAL A 48 -82.13 26.53 17.73
C VAL A 48 -81.42 26.69 19.06
N TYR A 49 -80.09 26.50 19.07
CA TYR A 49 -79.23 26.70 20.25
C TYR A 49 -77.87 27.21 19.87
N ASP A 50 -77.32 28.11 20.68
CA ASP A 50 -75.94 28.59 20.57
C ASP A 50 -75.50 29.00 21.98
N ASN A 51 -74.44 28.36 22.50
CA ASN A 51 -73.94 28.62 23.83
C ASN A 51 -73.09 29.91 23.93
N THR A 52 -72.87 30.59 22.81
CA THR A 52 -72.05 31.82 22.77
C THR A 52 -72.93 33.05 22.99
N ILE A 53 -72.46 33.92 23.87
CA ILE A 53 -73.12 35.18 24.17
C ILE A 53 -72.77 36.24 23.09
N THR A 54 -71.51 36.27 22.73
CA THR A 54 -70.98 37.20 21.68
C THR A 54 -71.11 36.54 20.33
N ASP A 55 -71.69 37.25 19.36
CA ASP A 55 -71.85 36.76 17.96
C ASP A 55 -72.81 35.56 17.86
N ASN A 56 -73.89 35.61 18.63
CA ASN A 56 -74.89 34.54 18.71
C ASN A 56 -75.65 34.43 17.36
N VAL A 57 -75.80 33.19 16.89
CA VAL A 57 -76.46 32.88 15.60
C VAL A 57 -77.87 32.31 15.79
N LEU A 58 -78.41 32.37 16.96
CA LEU A 58 -79.76 31.84 17.28
C LEU A 58 -80.82 32.42 16.32
N GLY A 59 -81.61 31.54 15.74
CA GLY A 59 -82.65 31.96 14.74
C GLY A 59 -82.13 32.28 13.34
N LYS A 60 -80.83 32.14 13.09
CA LYS A 60 -80.26 32.31 11.74
C LYS A 60 -80.01 30.98 11.06
N ILE A 61 -80.11 30.96 9.74
CA ILE A 61 -79.78 29.78 8.94
C ILE A 61 -78.23 29.64 8.83
N ILE A 62 -77.74 28.49 9.15
CA ILE A 62 -76.28 28.20 9.17
C ILE A 62 -75.94 27.34 7.94
N LEU A 63 -75.24 27.94 6.97
CA LEU A 63 -74.83 27.31 5.72
C LEU A 63 -73.36 26.87 5.72
N LEU A 64 -72.89 26.30 6.87
CA LEU A 64 -71.56 25.70 6.92
C LEU A 64 -71.51 24.36 6.20
N GLN A 65 -70.44 24.07 5.53
CA GLN A 65 -70.25 22.85 4.79
C GLN A 65 -70.33 21.61 5.71
N GLU A 66 -69.80 21.69 6.88
CA GLU A 66 -69.79 20.67 7.92
C GLU A 66 -71.24 20.32 8.37
N ILE A 67 -72.05 21.34 8.57
CA ILE A 67 -73.47 21.15 8.96
C ILE A 67 -74.30 20.52 7.81
N ARG A 68 -74.04 20.97 6.56
CA ARG A 68 -74.68 20.42 5.39
C ARG A 68 -74.38 18.90 5.22
N LEU A 69 -73.06 18.53 5.34
CA LEU A 69 -72.66 17.11 5.25
C LEU A 69 -73.25 16.26 6.36
N ALA A 70 -73.40 16.87 7.58
CA ALA A 70 -74.01 16.17 8.71
C ALA A 70 -75.56 15.98 8.49
N MET A 71 -76.24 16.92 7.84
CA MET A 71 -77.66 16.72 7.46
C MET A 71 -77.87 15.59 6.46
N GLU A 72 -76.81 15.20 5.68
CA GLU A 72 -76.82 14.02 4.82
C GLU A 72 -76.65 12.68 5.61
N GLY A 73 -76.48 12.75 6.94
CA GLY A 73 -76.38 11.61 7.83
C GLY A 73 -74.91 11.24 8.16
N ASN A 74 -73.92 12.06 7.81
CA ASN A 74 -72.52 11.81 8.06
C ASN A 74 -72.02 12.50 9.31
N ASP A 75 -71.20 11.80 10.11
CA ASP A 75 -70.37 12.48 11.13
C ASP A 75 -69.19 13.18 10.48
N VAL A 76 -68.97 14.46 10.77
CA VAL A 76 -67.91 15.25 10.15
C VAL A 76 -66.97 15.76 11.25
N PHE A 77 -65.68 15.58 11.06
CA PHE A 77 -64.65 16.19 11.87
C PHE A 77 -63.62 16.84 10.96
N TYR A 78 -63.23 18.08 11.30
CA TYR A 78 -62.25 18.82 10.58
C TYR A 78 -61.36 19.59 11.54
N ALA A 79 -60.05 19.44 11.44
CA ALA A 79 -59.08 20.23 12.19
C ALA A 79 -58.09 20.88 11.27
N THR A 80 -57.86 22.17 11.44
CA THR A 80 -56.89 22.92 10.63
C THR A 80 -56.08 23.87 11.51
N TYR A 81 -54.84 24.10 11.11
CA TYR A 81 -53.99 25.11 11.70
C TYR A 81 -54.15 26.42 10.90
N ASP A 82 -54.70 27.42 11.54
CA ASP A 82 -54.94 28.73 10.95
C ASP A 82 -54.11 29.79 11.68
N ARG A 83 -52.97 30.13 11.08
CA ARG A 83 -51.99 31.14 11.50
C ARG A 83 -51.44 30.93 12.92
N ASP A 84 -52.25 31.22 13.95
CA ASP A 84 -51.89 31.24 15.37
C ASP A 84 -52.80 30.37 16.26
N ARG A 85 -53.70 29.61 15.65
CA ARG A 85 -54.68 28.81 16.36
C ARG A 85 -54.96 27.49 15.66
N ILE A 86 -55.30 26.50 16.42
CA ILE A 86 -55.89 25.25 15.91
C ILE A 86 -57.40 25.37 15.97
N VAL A 87 -58.02 25.29 14.78
CA VAL A 87 -59.49 25.34 14.69
C VAL A 87 -59.95 23.93 14.47
N SER A 88 -60.73 23.39 15.42
CA SER A 88 -61.37 22.10 15.36
C SER A 88 -62.86 22.29 15.18
N LYS A 89 -63.45 21.59 14.23
CA LYS A 89 -64.91 21.61 13.90
C LYS A 89 -65.38 20.16 13.89
N ALA A 90 -66.52 19.94 14.55
CA ALA A 90 -67.18 18.64 14.47
C ALA A 90 -68.67 18.87 14.23
N ALA A 91 -69.27 18.05 13.39
CA ALA A 91 -70.73 18.06 13.14
C ALA A 91 -71.25 16.63 13.17
N SER A 92 -72.35 16.44 13.90
CA SER A 92 -73.00 15.12 14.02
C SER A 92 -74.49 15.25 13.82
N PRO A 93 -75.12 14.35 13.00
CA PRO A 93 -76.57 14.43 12.70
C PRO A 93 -77.42 13.98 13.90
N ILE A 94 -78.49 14.72 14.19
CA ILE A 94 -79.49 14.35 15.19
C ILE A 94 -80.57 13.58 14.47
N THR A 95 -80.69 12.25 14.79
CA THR A 95 -81.61 11.37 14.10
C THR A 95 -82.79 11.01 15.02
N ILE A 96 -84.03 11.37 14.63
CA ILE A 96 -85.23 11.05 15.33
C ILE A 96 -86.10 10.22 14.38
N GLY A 97 -86.54 9.04 14.83
CA GLY A 97 -87.40 8.16 13.99
C GLY A 97 -86.77 7.75 12.68
N GLY A 98 -85.44 7.67 12.57
CA GLY A 98 -84.70 7.28 11.36
C GLY A 98 -84.52 8.37 10.32
N ARG A 99 -84.87 9.64 10.65
CA ARG A 99 -84.64 10.83 9.83
C ARG A 99 -83.72 11.81 10.54
N VAL A 100 -82.87 12.51 9.81
CA VAL A 100 -82.07 13.60 10.34
C VAL A 100 -82.94 14.84 10.54
N ASN A 101 -83.08 15.23 11.80
CA ASN A 101 -83.96 16.37 12.22
C ASN A 101 -83.15 17.58 12.70
N GLY A 102 -81.84 17.53 12.62
CA GLY A 102 -80.97 18.63 13.00
C GLY A 102 -79.53 18.17 13.06
N VAL A 103 -78.65 19.08 13.40
CA VAL A 103 -77.17 18.83 13.51
C VAL A 103 -76.63 19.48 14.77
N VAL A 104 -75.79 18.75 15.47
CA VAL A 104 -74.89 19.33 16.49
C VAL A 104 -73.62 19.73 15.83
N TYR A 105 -73.25 20.98 15.93
CA TYR A 105 -71.99 21.54 15.44
C TYR A 105 -71.17 22.09 16.64
N LEU A 106 -69.94 21.59 16.74
CA LEU A 106 -68.97 22.05 17.73
C LEU A 106 -67.83 22.77 17.03
N TYR A 107 -67.44 23.89 17.58
CA TYR A 107 -66.31 24.72 17.14
C TYR A 107 -65.37 25.08 18.30
N GLU A 108 -64.11 24.78 18.15
CA GLU A 108 -63.08 25.11 19.14
C GLU A 108 -61.92 25.80 18.46
N SER A 109 -61.38 26.83 19.12
CA SER A 109 -60.20 27.54 18.67
C SER A 109 -59.17 27.54 19.80
N ASP A 110 -58.14 26.75 19.66
CA ASP A 110 -57.11 26.58 20.65
C ASP A 110 -55.82 27.33 20.24
N VAL A 111 -55.57 28.47 20.92
CA VAL A 111 -54.38 29.29 20.72
C VAL A 111 -53.20 28.75 21.53
N GLU A 112 -53.46 28.18 22.70
CA GLU A 112 -52.38 27.66 23.59
C GLU A 112 -51.70 26.47 22.95
N LEU A 113 -52.46 25.53 22.41
CA LEU A 113 -51.90 24.38 21.71
C LEU A 113 -51.09 24.76 20.47
N ALA A 114 -51.59 25.77 19.72
CA ALA A 114 -50.86 26.30 18.59
C ALA A 114 -49.53 26.97 18.97
N ALA A 115 -49.53 27.75 20.05
CA ALA A 115 -48.31 28.35 20.59
C ALA A 115 -47.28 27.29 21.04
N LEU A 116 -47.74 26.27 21.78
CA LEU A 116 -46.86 25.16 22.20
C LEU A 116 -46.23 24.43 21.01
N LEU A 117 -47.01 24.15 19.96
CA LEU A 117 -46.49 23.52 18.74
C LEU A 117 -45.46 24.41 18.03
N SER A 118 -45.72 25.73 17.94
CA SER A 118 -44.79 26.70 17.38
C SER A 118 -43.48 26.78 18.16
N ASP A 119 -43.54 26.80 19.49
CA ASP A 119 -42.38 26.81 20.37
C ASP A 119 -41.53 25.53 20.22
N ILE A 120 -42.19 24.36 20.18
CA ILE A 120 -41.49 23.06 19.94
C ILE A 120 -40.81 23.08 18.58
N GLN A 121 -41.51 23.55 17.53
CA GLN A 121 -40.95 23.59 16.17
C GLN A 121 -39.73 24.54 16.11
N THR A 122 -39.81 25.69 16.76
CA THR A 122 -38.72 26.66 16.80
C THR A 122 -37.50 26.10 17.56
N ASN A 123 -37.73 25.48 18.70
CA ASN A 123 -36.67 24.86 19.48
C ASN A 123 -35.98 23.70 18.71
N LEU A 124 -36.76 22.82 18.08
CA LEU A 124 -36.24 21.74 17.26
C LEU A 124 -35.42 22.25 16.06
N SER A 125 -35.94 23.32 15.40
CA SER A 125 -35.23 23.95 14.27
C SER A 125 -33.90 24.56 14.70
N THR A 126 -33.88 25.20 15.86
CA THR A 126 -32.67 25.80 16.44
C THR A 126 -31.63 24.74 16.79
N ILE A 127 -32.04 23.67 17.45
CA ILE A 127 -31.16 22.53 17.79
C ILE A 127 -30.62 21.89 16.51
N ALA A 128 -31.48 21.62 15.52
CA ALA A 128 -31.07 21.05 14.23
C ALA A 128 -30.05 21.93 13.49
N PHE A 129 -30.23 23.23 13.52
CA PHE A 129 -29.29 24.20 12.95
C PHE A 129 -27.93 24.17 13.65
N LEU A 130 -27.91 24.19 14.99
CA LEU A 130 -26.65 24.11 15.76
C LEU A 130 -25.88 22.81 15.50
N ILE A 131 -26.59 21.67 15.50
CA ILE A 131 -25.98 20.38 15.17
C ILE A 131 -25.39 20.41 13.75
N SER A 132 -26.12 20.95 12.79
CA SER A 132 -25.66 21.04 11.39
C SER A 132 -24.37 21.87 11.27
N VAL A 133 -24.28 22.99 11.96
CA VAL A 133 -23.07 23.82 11.99
C VAL A 133 -21.87 23.06 12.56
N VAL A 134 -22.06 22.33 13.67
CA VAL A 134 -21.00 21.51 14.28
C VAL A 134 -20.55 20.41 13.34
N VAL A 135 -21.49 19.67 12.72
CA VAL A 135 -21.18 18.57 11.79
C VAL A 135 -20.40 19.09 10.57
N VAL A 136 -20.83 20.21 9.98
CA VAL A 136 -20.12 20.82 8.84
C VAL A 136 -18.71 21.25 9.25
N GLY A 137 -18.57 21.90 10.41
CA GLY A 137 -17.27 22.33 10.94
C GLY A 137 -16.29 21.15 11.13
N LEU A 138 -16.76 20.09 11.77
CA LEU A 138 -15.97 18.84 11.98
C LEU A 138 -15.61 18.19 10.63
N SER A 139 -16.54 18.13 9.69
CA SER A 139 -16.32 17.57 8.36
C SER A 139 -15.23 18.31 7.59
N LEU A 140 -15.27 19.65 7.59
CA LEU A 140 -14.24 20.47 6.93
C LEU A 140 -12.87 20.32 7.61
N MET A 141 -12.83 20.28 8.93
CA MET A 141 -11.58 20.07 9.68
C MET A 141 -10.97 18.69 9.37
N MET A 142 -11.78 17.64 9.38
CA MET A 142 -11.34 16.26 9.08
C MET A 142 -10.87 16.13 7.63
N SER A 143 -11.61 16.73 6.68
CA SER A 143 -11.22 16.76 5.26
C SER A 143 -9.86 17.42 5.06
N LYS A 144 -9.63 18.59 5.67
CA LYS A 144 -8.34 19.29 5.57
C LYS A 144 -7.20 18.51 6.20
N PHE A 145 -7.44 17.88 7.35
CA PHE A 145 -6.46 17.05 8.03
C PHE A 145 -6.03 15.86 7.16
N LEU A 146 -6.99 15.10 6.62
CA LEU A 146 -6.71 13.94 5.78
C LEU A 146 -6.03 14.32 4.46
N THR A 147 -6.55 15.36 3.77
CA THR A 147 -5.99 15.84 2.50
C THR A 147 -4.56 16.33 2.65
N SER A 148 -4.23 17.02 3.75
CA SER A 148 -2.87 17.49 4.04
C SER A 148 -1.88 16.35 4.18
N ARG A 149 -2.25 15.25 4.82
CA ARG A 149 -1.37 14.08 5.00
C ARG A 149 -1.14 13.33 3.68
N ILE A 150 -2.20 13.19 2.87
CA ILE A 150 -2.11 12.58 1.54
C ILE A 150 -1.23 13.44 0.61
N SER A 151 -1.38 14.76 0.63
CA SER A 151 -0.57 15.66 -0.19
C SER A 151 0.92 15.60 0.17
N THR A 152 1.26 15.42 1.46
CA THR A 152 2.64 15.22 1.92
C THR A 152 3.24 13.93 1.34
N LEU A 153 2.49 12.83 1.38
CA LEU A 153 2.94 11.56 0.78
C LEU A 153 3.12 11.69 -0.72
N LEU A 154 2.16 12.30 -1.41
CA LEU A 154 2.22 12.50 -2.86
C LEU A 154 3.41 13.38 -3.26
N ALA A 155 3.71 14.42 -2.49
CA ALA A 155 4.88 15.26 -2.72
C ALA A 155 6.19 14.48 -2.58
N ALA A 156 6.31 13.60 -1.58
CA ALA A 156 7.46 12.73 -1.40
C ALA A 156 7.62 11.74 -2.58
N ILE A 157 6.52 11.12 -3.02
CA ILE A 157 6.52 10.22 -4.19
C ILE A 157 6.99 10.95 -5.45
N ARG A 158 6.52 12.18 -5.68
CA ARG A 158 6.93 12.98 -6.85
C ARG A 158 8.42 13.29 -6.86
N ARG A 159 8.99 13.67 -5.71
CA ARG A 159 10.43 13.93 -5.58
C ARG A 159 11.27 12.69 -5.85
N VAL A 160 10.88 11.53 -5.29
CA VAL A 160 11.57 10.26 -5.57
C VAL A 160 11.48 9.90 -7.05
N ARG A 161 10.33 10.12 -7.71
CA ARG A 161 10.18 9.94 -9.17
C ARG A 161 11.12 10.85 -9.96
N GLU A 162 11.40 12.05 -9.49
CA GLU A 162 12.33 13.02 -10.09
C GLU A 162 13.81 12.70 -9.82
N GLY A 163 14.08 11.59 -9.10
CA GLY A 163 15.44 11.13 -8.83
C GLY A 163 15.98 11.53 -7.45
N GLU A 164 15.20 12.20 -6.62
CA GLU A 164 15.58 12.56 -5.25
C GLU A 164 15.29 11.40 -4.28
N TYR A 165 15.99 10.27 -4.45
CA TYR A 165 15.73 9.04 -3.69
C TYR A 165 16.00 9.17 -2.18
N GLY A 166 16.78 10.16 -1.74
CA GLY A 166 17.00 10.48 -0.32
C GLY A 166 15.80 11.13 0.39
N HIS A 167 14.77 11.55 -0.36
CA HIS A 167 13.61 12.20 0.24
C HIS A 167 12.70 11.19 0.97
N ARG A 168 12.21 11.57 2.16
CA ARG A 168 11.37 10.71 3.01
C ARG A 168 10.03 11.36 3.29
N ALA A 169 8.95 10.58 3.26
CA ALA A 169 7.63 11.01 3.69
C ALA A 169 7.57 11.03 5.22
N LYS A 170 7.47 12.23 5.82
CA LYS A 170 7.40 12.42 7.28
C LYS A 170 5.94 12.49 7.73
N ILE A 171 5.27 11.35 7.80
CA ILE A 171 3.88 11.22 8.27
C ILE A 171 3.90 10.60 9.67
N LYS A 172 3.38 11.35 10.66
CA LYS A 172 3.26 10.88 12.04
C LYS A 172 1.88 10.24 12.24
N GLY A 173 1.82 9.12 12.95
CA GLY A 173 0.58 8.41 13.27
C GLY A 173 0.81 6.92 13.46
N ARG A 174 -0.30 6.20 13.71
CA ARG A 174 -0.34 4.73 13.82
C ARG A 174 -1.46 4.15 12.95
N ASP A 175 -1.87 4.91 11.95
CA ASP A 175 -2.91 4.58 10.98
C ASP A 175 -2.30 4.05 9.68
N GLU A 176 -3.16 3.64 8.76
CA GLU A 176 -2.79 3.06 7.46
C GLU A 176 -1.93 4.01 6.62
N LEU A 177 -2.15 5.33 6.73
CA LEU A 177 -1.32 6.33 6.03
C LEU A 177 0.12 6.38 6.55
N ALA A 178 0.30 6.19 7.85
CA ALA A 178 1.64 6.11 8.44
C ALA A 178 2.35 4.81 8.05
N GLU A 179 1.61 3.70 7.92
CA GLU A 179 2.14 2.42 7.43
C GLU A 179 2.58 2.52 5.97
N ILE A 180 1.73 3.07 5.08
CA ILE A 180 2.08 3.33 3.68
C ILE A 180 3.33 4.22 3.57
N ALA A 181 3.43 5.27 4.39
CA ALA A 181 4.59 6.14 4.41
C ALA A 181 5.87 5.41 4.84
N LYS A 182 5.77 4.46 5.78
CA LYS A 182 6.88 3.63 6.22
C LYS A 182 7.36 2.69 5.10
N GLU A 183 6.44 2.00 4.45
CA GLU A 183 6.76 1.12 3.32
C GLU A 183 7.34 1.90 2.13
N PHE A 184 6.77 3.07 1.82
CA PHE A 184 7.32 3.98 0.82
C PHE A 184 8.75 4.40 1.16
N ASN A 185 9.04 4.76 2.41
CA ASN A 185 10.38 5.14 2.85
C ASN A 185 11.38 3.98 2.74
N ALA A 186 10.98 2.75 3.08
CA ALA A 186 11.81 1.56 2.92
C ALA A 186 12.11 1.28 1.43
N LEU A 187 11.13 1.42 0.55
CA LEU A 187 11.31 1.30 -0.89
C LEU A 187 12.25 2.39 -1.44
N SER A 188 12.05 3.65 -1.02
CA SER A 188 12.90 4.78 -1.42
C SER A 188 14.35 4.58 -0.99
N GLU A 189 14.60 4.06 0.22
CA GLU A 189 15.93 3.73 0.70
C GLU A 189 16.60 2.63 -0.13
N ARG A 190 15.82 1.63 -0.55
CA ARG A 190 16.32 0.58 -1.44
C ARG A 190 16.71 1.14 -2.81
N PHE A 191 15.89 2.04 -3.38
CA PHE A 191 16.22 2.72 -4.64
C PHE A 191 17.48 3.58 -4.52
N GLU A 192 17.60 4.35 -3.44
CA GLU A 192 18.79 5.18 -3.17
C GLU A 192 20.06 4.33 -3.11
N ARG A 193 20.02 3.19 -2.41
CA ARG A 193 21.15 2.25 -2.35
C ARG A 193 21.53 1.69 -3.72
N VAL A 194 20.53 1.26 -4.51
CA VAL A 194 20.76 0.72 -5.87
C VAL A 194 21.36 1.78 -6.80
N GLU A 195 20.84 3.00 -6.78
CA GLU A 195 21.35 4.09 -7.62
C GLU A 195 22.76 4.53 -7.21
N ASN A 196 23.04 4.59 -5.91
CA ASN A 196 24.39 4.89 -5.42
C ASN A 196 25.39 3.79 -5.83
N MET A 197 25.03 2.52 -5.69
CA MET A 197 25.85 1.41 -6.19
C MET A 197 26.09 1.49 -7.70
N ARG A 198 25.06 1.86 -8.48
CA ARG A 198 25.18 2.04 -9.93
C ARG A 198 26.14 3.19 -10.29
N ARG A 199 25.99 4.34 -9.61
CA ARG A 199 26.89 5.49 -9.83
C ARG A 199 28.32 5.17 -9.47
N GLN A 200 28.54 4.51 -8.33
CA GLN A 200 29.87 4.06 -7.89
C GLN A 200 30.48 3.10 -8.93
N PHE A 201 29.70 2.11 -9.39
CA PHE A 201 30.15 1.17 -10.42
C PHE A 201 30.64 1.88 -11.70
N VAL A 202 29.85 2.86 -12.21
CA VAL A 202 30.22 3.61 -13.42
C VAL A 202 31.48 4.45 -13.19
N SER A 203 31.60 5.08 -12.01
CA SER A 203 32.77 5.86 -11.63
C SER A 203 34.03 5.00 -11.57
N ASP A 204 33.95 3.87 -10.86
CA ASP A 204 35.08 2.97 -10.66
C ASP A 204 35.51 2.29 -11.98
N ALA A 205 34.54 1.86 -12.80
CA ALA A 205 34.82 1.33 -14.14
C ALA A 205 35.54 2.37 -15.02
N SER A 206 35.08 3.63 -14.97
CA SER A 206 35.73 4.72 -15.74
C SER A 206 37.16 4.97 -15.27
N HIS A 207 37.42 4.94 -13.98
CA HIS A 207 38.76 5.08 -13.42
C HIS A 207 39.69 3.92 -13.79
N GLU A 208 39.22 2.68 -13.67
CA GLU A 208 39.98 1.47 -13.98
C GLU A 208 40.26 1.33 -15.49
N LEU A 209 39.43 1.91 -16.39
CA LEU A 209 39.67 1.96 -17.82
C LEU A 209 40.64 3.11 -18.21
N LYS A 210 40.54 4.26 -17.51
CA LYS A 210 41.36 5.43 -17.85
C LYS A 210 42.86 5.23 -17.60
N THR A 211 43.22 4.50 -16.56
CA THR A 211 44.61 4.26 -16.17
C THR A 211 45.40 3.51 -17.24
N PRO A 212 44.98 2.30 -17.70
CA PRO A 212 45.68 1.57 -18.77
C PRO A 212 45.70 2.33 -20.10
N LEU A 213 44.62 3.05 -20.45
CA LEU A 213 44.57 3.89 -21.64
C LEU A 213 45.61 5.01 -21.59
N ALA A 214 45.81 5.64 -20.44
CA ALA A 214 46.83 6.65 -20.25
C ALA A 214 48.25 6.05 -20.37
N SER A 215 48.50 4.86 -19.83
CA SER A 215 49.78 4.15 -19.95
C SER A 215 50.08 3.82 -21.39
N ILE A 216 49.14 3.23 -22.14
CA ILE A 216 49.25 2.94 -23.58
C ILE A 216 49.59 4.21 -24.34
N LYS A 217 48.89 5.33 -24.04
CA LYS A 217 49.14 6.61 -24.71
C LYS A 217 50.57 7.13 -24.46
N VAL A 218 51.04 7.10 -23.21
CA VAL A 218 52.41 7.54 -22.86
C VAL A 218 53.46 6.71 -23.57
N LEU A 219 53.31 5.37 -23.61
CA LEU A 219 54.25 4.49 -24.33
C LEU A 219 54.24 4.75 -25.84
N ALA A 220 53.07 4.90 -26.44
CA ALA A 220 52.92 5.21 -27.86
C ALA A 220 53.51 6.60 -28.23
N ASP A 221 53.20 7.62 -27.38
CA ASP A 221 53.78 8.96 -27.57
C ASP A 221 55.31 8.94 -27.43
N SER A 222 55.85 8.14 -26.51
CA SER A 222 57.31 7.98 -26.31
C SER A 222 57.95 7.36 -27.57
N ILE A 223 57.36 6.31 -28.15
CA ILE A 223 57.87 5.68 -29.39
C ILE A 223 57.83 6.70 -30.55
N THR A 224 56.78 7.51 -30.67
CA THR A 224 56.62 8.42 -31.82
C THR A 224 57.43 9.70 -31.70
N GLN A 225 57.73 10.17 -30.50
CA GLN A 225 58.47 11.43 -30.28
C GLN A 225 59.99 11.26 -30.16
N THR A 226 60.50 10.06 -29.88
CA THR A 226 61.93 9.80 -29.78
C THR A 226 62.53 9.37 -31.11
N LYS A 227 63.31 10.23 -31.75
CA LYS A 227 63.81 9.99 -33.13
C LYS A 227 64.81 8.83 -33.26
N ASP A 228 65.59 8.51 -32.23
CA ASP A 228 66.68 7.51 -32.27
C ASP A 228 66.48 6.47 -31.10
N MET A 229 65.26 5.97 -30.94
CA MET A 229 64.98 4.94 -29.94
C MET A 229 65.60 3.59 -30.36
N PRO A 230 66.33 2.91 -29.43
CA PRO A 230 66.88 1.59 -29.70
C PRO A 230 65.78 0.56 -30.06
N PRO A 231 66.00 -0.32 -31.06
CA PRO A 231 64.99 -1.31 -31.45
C PRO A 231 64.49 -2.21 -30.30
N GLU A 232 65.38 -2.53 -29.36
CA GLU A 232 65.02 -3.31 -28.17
C GLU A 232 64.00 -2.57 -27.28
N MET A 233 64.18 -1.26 -27.11
CA MET A 233 63.28 -0.42 -26.30
C MET A 233 61.93 -0.24 -27.00
N ILE A 234 61.91 -0.12 -28.34
CA ILE A 234 60.65 -0.13 -29.09
C ILE A 234 59.91 -1.44 -28.90
N ARG A 235 60.61 -2.57 -28.95
CA ARG A 235 60.00 -3.89 -28.72
C ARG A 235 59.43 -4.02 -27.32
N GLU A 236 60.16 -3.57 -26.30
CA GLU A 236 59.71 -3.56 -24.89
C GLU A 236 58.42 -2.72 -24.73
N PHE A 237 58.38 -1.50 -25.29
CA PHE A 237 57.22 -0.62 -25.23
C PHE A 237 56.01 -1.20 -25.99
N VAL A 238 56.22 -1.87 -27.14
CA VAL A 238 55.17 -2.53 -27.88
C VAL A 238 54.63 -3.75 -27.08
N GLU A 239 55.51 -4.48 -26.40
CA GLU A 239 55.11 -5.60 -25.53
C GLU A 239 54.31 -5.11 -24.33
N ASP A 240 54.70 -4.00 -23.70
CA ASP A 240 53.97 -3.36 -22.63
C ASP A 240 52.60 -2.83 -23.07
N ILE A 241 52.51 -2.23 -24.25
CA ILE A 241 51.24 -1.85 -24.87
C ILE A 241 50.34 -3.09 -25.06
N GLY A 242 50.89 -4.20 -25.56
CA GLY A 242 50.20 -5.46 -25.75
C GLY A 242 49.64 -6.02 -24.41
N ASN A 243 50.47 -5.96 -23.38
CA ASN A 243 50.07 -6.38 -22.05
C ASN A 243 48.92 -5.56 -21.48
N GLU A 244 48.96 -4.23 -21.68
CA GLU A 244 47.90 -3.33 -21.21
C GLU A 244 46.58 -3.48 -22.01
N ILE A 245 46.66 -3.76 -23.29
CA ILE A 245 45.50 -4.11 -24.14
C ILE A 245 44.85 -5.40 -23.63
N ASN A 246 45.64 -6.45 -23.37
CA ASN A 246 45.14 -7.70 -22.84
C ASN A 246 44.49 -7.51 -21.46
N ARG A 247 45.00 -6.60 -20.63
CA ARG A 247 44.43 -6.22 -19.36
C ARG A 247 43.06 -5.53 -19.52
N LEU A 248 42.96 -4.58 -20.47
CA LEU A 248 41.71 -3.89 -20.83
C LEU A 248 40.65 -4.86 -21.33
N THR A 249 41.01 -5.80 -22.18
CA THR A 249 40.11 -6.83 -22.71
C THR A 249 39.51 -7.67 -21.58
N ARG A 250 40.35 -8.15 -20.67
CA ARG A 250 39.90 -8.91 -19.50
C ARG A 250 39.01 -8.08 -18.57
N LEU A 251 39.30 -6.79 -18.38
CA LEU A 251 38.44 -5.89 -17.61
C LEU A 251 37.08 -5.70 -18.28
N ALA A 252 37.04 -5.49 -19.58
CA ALA A 252 35.81 -5.36 -20.36
C ALA A 252 34.93 -6.62 -20.27
N GLU A 253 35.55 -7.80 -20.41
CA GLU A 253 34.84 -9.09 -20.26
C GLU A 253 34.23 -9.24 -18.86
N LYS A 254 34.97 -8.87 -17.79
CA LYS A 254 34.48 -8.90 -16.41
C LYS A 254 33.33 -7.90 -16.19
N LEU A 255 33.36 -6.71 -16.81
CA LEU A 255 32.28 -5.74 -16.74
C LEU A 255 31.03 -6.26 -17.47
N LEU A 256 31.20 -6.88 -18.65
CA LEU A 256 30.10 -7.49 -19.38
C LEU A 256 29.47 -8.65 -18.62
N SER A 257 30.27 -9.47 -17.93
CA SER A 257 29.73 -10.57 -17.13
C SER A 257 28.86 -10.05 -15.96
N ILE A 258 29.26 -8.95 -15.29
CA ILE A 258 28.45 -8.32 -14.24
C ILE A 258 27.10 -7.82 -14.80
N THR A 259 27.10 -7.17 -15.96
CA THR A 259 25.86 -6.68 -16.56
C THR A 259 24.93 -7.79 -17.03
N ARG A 260 25.47 -8.93 -17.49
CA ARG A 260 24.68 -10.13 -17.81
C ARG A 260 24.08 -10.78 -16.57
N LEU A 261 24.81 -10.76 -15.44
CA LEU A 261 24.34 -11.27 -14.17
C LEU A 261 23.22 -10.40 -13.53
N ASP A 262 23.26 -9.09 -13.77
CA ASP A 262 22.22 -8.15 -13.31
C ASP A 262 20.95 -8.20 -14.21
N SER A 263 21.06 -8.69 -15.46
CA SER A 263 19.91 -8.92 -16.34
C SER A 263 19.31 -10.30 -16.07
N ASN A 264 18.03 -10.35 -15.71
CA ASN A 264 17.25 -11.58 -15.54
C ASN A 264 17.02 -12.33 -16.89
N VAL A 265 18.05 -12.46 -17.72
CA VAL A 265 17.97 -13.34 -18.90
C VAL A 265 17.94 -14.76 -18.37
N GLU A 266 16.88 -15.49 -18.65
CA GLU A 266 16.76 -16.91 -18.35
C GLU A 266 17.94 -17.65 -19.01
N ALA A 267 19.00 -17.88 -18.23
CA ALA A 267 20.10 -18.73 -18.66
C ALA A 267 19.58 -20.17 -18.70
N GLU A 268 19.96 -20.91 -19.71
CA GLU A 268 19.58 -22.31 -19.85
C GLU A 268 20.14 -23.10 -18.65
N VAL A 269 19.23 -23.53 -17.76
CA VAL A 269 19.58 -24.31 -16.57
C VAL A 269 19.71 -25.79 -16.95
N SER A 270 20.86 -26.33 -16.73
CA SER A 270 21.15 -27.74 -16.96
C SER A 270 21.67 -28.40 -15.69
N ARG A 271 21.70 -29.74 -15.67
CA ARG A 271 22.34 -30.51 -14.60
C ARG A 271 23.84 -30.51 -14.82
N VAL A 272 24.58 -29.80 -13.99
CA VAL A 272 26.03 -29.60 -14.08
C VAL A 272 26.76 -30.53 -13.10
N ASP A 273 27.77 -31.24 -13.58
CA ASP A 273 28.73 -31.94 -12.74
C ASP A 273 29.82 -30.97 -12.28
N VAL A 274 29.74 -30.54 -11.02
CA VAL A 274 30.68 -29.57 -10.46
C VAL A 274 32.12 -30.08 -10.45
N LYS A 275 32.33 -31.40 -10.31
CA LYS A 275 33.66 -32.05 -10.37
C LYS A 275 34.33 -31.80 -11.72
N GLU A 276 33.62 -32.03 -12.82
CA GLU A 276 34.18 -31.80 -14.17
C GLU A 276 34.56 -30.33 -14.38
N VAL A 277 33.73 -29.42 -13.91
CA VAL A 277 33.99 -27.98 -14.01
C VAL A 277 35.25 -27.59 -13.21
N ILE A 278 35.40 -28.12 -11.97
CA ILE A 278 36.61 -27.89 -11.15
C ILE A 278 37.84 -28.38 -11.83
N MET A 279 37.85 -29.62 -12.36
CA MET A 279 38.99 -30.20 -13.05
C MET A 279 39.42 -29.36 -14.24
N ARG A 280 38.48 -28.91 -15.07
CA ARG A 280 38.73 -28.06 -16.24
C ARG A 280 39.33 -26.70 -15.85
N ALA A 281 38.77 -26.02 -14.82
CA ALA A 281 39.28 -24.76 -14.30
C ALA A 281 40.69 -24.90 -13.70
N ALA A 282 40.90 -25.92 -12.87
CA ALA A 282 42.20 -26.23 -12.26
C ALA A 282 43.29 -26.52 -13.30
N HIS A 283 42.96 -27.27 -14.37
CA HIS A 283 43.88 -27.54 -15.48
C HIS A 283 44.32 -26.26 -16.17
N THR A 284 43.37 -25.34 -16.43
CA THR A 284 43.65 -24.05 -17.05
C THR A 284 44.54 -23.18 -16.15
N LEU A 285 44.21 -23.12 -14.85
CA LEU A 285 44.91 -22.28 -13.86
C LEU A 285 46.25 -22.83 -13.40
N ASN A 286 46.55 -24.13 -13.64
CA ASN A 286 47.84 -24.74 -13.32
C ASN A 286 49.00 -24.03 -14.04
N ARG A 287 48.76 -23.50 -15.25
CA ARG A 287 49.73 -22.69 -15.99
C ARG A 287 50.10 -21.38 -15.26
N LEU A 288 49.17 -20.88 -14.46
CA LEU A 288 49.39 -19.65 -13.66
C LEU A 288 50.10 -20.00 -12.32
N ALA A 289 49.86 -21.16 -11.77
CA ALA A 289 50.42 -21.64 -10.50
C ALA A 289 51.87 -22.10 -10.63
N GLN A 290 52.22 -22.78 -11.72
CA GLN A 290 53.55 -23.38 -11.95
C GLN A 290 54.73 -22.40 -11.83
N PRO A 291 54.71 -21.20 -12.46
CA PRO A 291 55.83 -20.23 -12.33
C PRO A 291 56.08 -19.74 -10.92
N GLU A 292 55.04 -19.72 -10.08
CA GLU A 292 55.15 -19.28 -8.65
C GLU A 292 55.42 -20.48 -7.70
N GLY A 293 55.53 -21.68 -8.23
CA GLY A 293 55.76 -22.92 -7.45
C GLY A 293 54.54 -23.31 -6.58
N ILE A 294 53.35 -22.85 -6.89
CA ILE A 294 52.13 -23.09 -6.10
C ILE A 294 51.54 -24.47 -6.49
N GLY A 295 51.36 -25.31 -5.49
CA GLY A 295 50.72 -26.63 -5.67
C GLY A 295 49.21 -26.55 -5.59
N ILE A 296 48.50 -27.13 -6.58
CA ILE A 296 47.03 -27.25 -6.54
C ILE A 296 46.70 -28.69 -6.18
N MET A 297 46.01 -28.87 -5.04
CA MET A 297 45.52 -30.17 -4.57
C MET A 297 44.01 -30.28 -4.68
N LEU A 298 43.51 -31.34 -5.33
CA LEU A 298 42.07 -31.57 -5.56
C LEU A 298 41.61 -32.77 -4.75
N GLU A 299 40.63 -32.56 -3.87
CA GLU A 299 39.93 -33.61 -3.11
C GLU A 299 38.44 -33.57 -3.49
N LEU A 300 38.05 -34.24 -4.55
CA LEU A 300 36.74 -34.10 -5.21
C LEU A 300 35.95 -35.41 -5.08
N SER A 301 34.80 -35.33 -4.42
CA SER A 301 33.84 -36.45 -4.41
C SER A 301 33.05 -36.51 -5.71
N ASP A 302 32.63 -37.73 -6.04
CA ASP A 302 31.72 -37.98 -7.17
C ASP A 302 30.26 -37.55 -6.82
N ASP A 303 29.39 -37.55 -7.82
CA ASP A 303 27.94 -37.32 -7.69
C ASP A 303 27.54 -35.92 -7.14
N CYS A 304 28.38 -34.93 -7.30
CA CYS A 304 28.10 -33.53 -6.90
C CYS A 304 27.45 -32.73 -8.03
N TYR A 305 26.14 -32.94 -8.23
CA TYR A 305 25.38 -32.29 -9.29
C TYR A 305 24.53 -31.12 -8.76
N ILE A 306 24.48 -30.05 -9.53
CA ILE A 306 23.61 -28.89 -9.27
C ILE A 306 22.83 -28.48 -10.53
N ASP A 307 21.63 -27.93 -10.37
CA ASP A 307 20.85 -27.35 -11.47
C ASP A 307 21.28 -25.89 -11.67
N ALA A 308 22.11 -25.63 -12.70
CA ALA A 308 22.73 -24.35 -12.95
C ALA A 308 23.04 -24.12 -14.43
N ASN A 309 23.45 -22.89 -14.79
CA ASN A 309 24.19 -22.68 -16.02
C ASN A 309 25.66 -23.05 -15.77
N GLU A 310 26.26 -23.82 -16.67
CA GLU A 310 27.63 -24.32 -16.54
C GLU A 310 28.65 -23.18 -16.52
N ASP A 311 28.44 -22.13 -17.30
CA ASP A 311 29.32 -20.95 -17.35
C ASP A 311 29.36 -20.21 -16.00
N ASP A 312 28.23 -20.16 -15.27
CA ASP A 312 28.18 -19.55 -13.93
C ASP A 312 29.01 -20.32 -12.93
N ILE A 313 28.92 -21.65 -12.96
CA ILE A 313 29.73 -22.53 -12.08
C ILE A 313 31.19 -22.43 -12.44
N TYR A 314 31.52 -22.48 -13.74
CA TYR A 314 32.89 -22.27 -14.21
C TYR A 314 33.47 -20.95 -13.72
N GLN A 315 32.69 -19.86 -13.80
CA GLN A 315 33.09 -18.53 -13.38
C GLN A 315 33.33 -18.44 -11.85
N ILE A 316 32.47 -19.08 -11.03
CA ILE A 316 32.66 -19.16 -9.58
C ILE A 316 33.96 -19.90 -9.27
N VAL A 317 34.13 -21.11 -9.82
CA VAL A 317 35.27 -21.97 -9.58
C VAL A 317 36.56 -21.27 -10.04
N PHE A 318 36.57 -20.73 -11.25
CA PHE A 318 37.72 -20.04 -11.83
C PHE A 318 38.16 -18.85 -10.99
N ASN A 319 37.23 -17.95 -10.60
CA ASN A 319 37.57 -16.77 -9.79
C ASN A 319 38.10 -17.13 -8.40
N LEU A 320 37.55 -18.16 -7.74
CA LEU A 320 38.02 -18.56 -6.41
C LEU A 320 39.42 -19.18 -6.47
N ILE A 321 39.68 -20.10 -7.43
CA ILE A 321 41.00 -20.71 -7.59
C ILE A 321 42.01 -19.68 -8.10
N GLU A 322 41.66 -18.79 -9.05
CA GLU A 322 42.52 -17.69 -9.51
C GLU A 322 42.94 -16.80 -8.36
N ASN A 323 42.02 -16.41 -7.47
CA ASN A 323 42.33 -15.59 -6.33
C ASN A 323 43.27 -16.33 -5.33
N ALA A 324 43.02 -17.61 -5.06
CA ALA A 324 43.84 -18.43 -4.19
C ALA A 324 45.27 -18.62 -4.71
N ILE A 325 45.51 -18.64 -6.02
CA ILE A 325 46.84 -18.65 -6.63
C ILE A 325 47.49 -17.26 -6.54
N LYS A 326 46.76 -16.21 -6.92
CA LYS A 326 47.24 -14.86 -7.09
C LYS A 326 47.66 -14.18 -5.78
N TYR A 327 46.92 -14.46 -4.71
CA TYR A 327 47.22 -13.93 -3.37
C TYR A 327 47.97 -14.92 -2.48
N ASN A 328 48.57 -15.99 -3.08
CA ASN A 328 49.36 -16.95 -2.38
C ASN A 328 50.81 -16.43 -2.15
N VAL A 329 51.55 -17.16 -1.35
CA VAL A 329 52.99 -17.00 -1.19
C VAL A 329 53.70 -17.92 -2.18
N LYS A 330 54.94 -17.59 -2.61
CA LYS A 330 55.75 -18.47 -3.44
C LYS A 330 55.98 -19.84 -2.76
N GLY A 331 55.73 -20.91 -3.51
CA GLY A 331 55.80 -22.25 -2.99
C GLY A 331 54.63 -22.68 -2.09
N GLY A 332 53.59 -21.86 -2.02
CA GLY A 332 52.40 -22.15 -1.24
C GLY A 332 51.48 -23.24 -1.85
N GLN A 333 50.35 -23.45 -1.24
CA GLN A 333 49.39 -24.46 -1.64
C GLN A 333 47.99 -23.91 -1.80
N VAL A 334 47.23 -24.43 -2.78
CA VAL A 334 45.77 -24.23 -2.95
C VAL A 334 45.13 -25.62 -2.83
N ARG A 335 44.21 -25.76 -1.88
CA ARG A 335 43.40 -26.98 -1.69
C ARG A 335 41.98 -26.75 -2.08
N VAL A 336 41.45 -27.63 -2.91
CA VAL A 336 40.08 -27.57 -3.42
C VAL A 336 39.34 -28.79 -2.96
N PHE A 337 38.24 -28.61 -2.22
CA PHE A 337 37.39 -29.71 -1.75
C PHE A 337 36.02 -29.62 -2.40
N LEU A 338 35.47 -30.75 -2.77
CA LEU A 338 34.10 -30.88 -3.26
C LEU A 338 33.47 -32.12 -2.60
N PHE A 339 32.36 -31.94 -1.92
CA PHE A 339 31.60 -33.02 -1.32
C PHE A 339 30.13 -32.66 -1.15
N MET A 340 29.31 -33.72 -0.98
CA MET A 340 27.88 -33.53 -0.68
C MET A 340 27.62 -33.81 0.81
N LYS A 341 26.87 -32.93 1.46
CA LYS A 341 26.42 -33.09 2.84
C LYS A 341 25.03 -32.47 2.98
N GLU A 342 24.09 -33.18 3.61
CA GLU A 342 22.73 -32.67 3.92
C GLU A 342 22.00 -32.11 2.68
N ASP A 343 22.00 -32.86 1.56
CA ASP A 343 21.42 -32.47 0.27
C ASP A 343 21.95 -31.14 -0.29
N LYS A 344 23.18 -30.78 0.10
CA LYS A 344 23.89 -29.59 -0.40
C LYS A 344 25.26 -30.01 -0.92
N VAL A 345 25.66 -29.36 -2.02
CA VAL A 345 27.00 -29.48 -2.58
C VAL A 345 27.88 -28.40 -1.97
N HIS A 346 28.96 -28.82 -1.31
CA HIS A 346 29.97 -27.93 -0.70
C HIS A 346 31.19 -27.88 -1.60
N PHE A 347 31.56 -26.69 -2.03
CA PHE A 347 32.77 -26.37 -2.76
C PHE A 347 33.64 -25.45 -1.91
N ILE A 348 34.85 -25.86 -1.55
CA ILE A 348 35.76 -25.14 -0.68
C ILE A 348 37.07 -24.92 -1.42
N VAL A 349 37.55 -23.68 -1.40
CA VAL A 349 38.90 -23.30 -1.82
C VAL A 349 39.65 -22.75 -0.61
N SER A 350 40.82 -23.36 -0.32
CA SER A 350 41.67 -22.93 0.80
C SER A 350 43.09 -22.69 0.29
N ASP A 351 43.69 -21.57 0.62
CA ASP A 351 45.04 -21.21 0.27
C ASP A 351 45.91 -20.95 1.51
N THR A 352 47.21 -20.95 1.32
CA THR A 352 48.22 -20.61 2.31
C THR A 352 48.82 -19.23 2.06
N GLY A 353 48.03 -18.34 1.50
CA GLY A 353 48.43 -17.03 1.05
C GLY A 353 48.55 -15.98 2.17
N VAL A 354 48.51 -14.72 1.76
CA VAL A 354 48.70 -13.56 2.67
C VAL A 354 47.55 -13.37 3.66
N GLY A 355 46.43 -14.02 3.45
CA GLY A 355 45.23 -13.85 4.28
C GLY A 355 44.58 -12.46 4.15
N ILE A 356 43.49 -12.28 4.88
CA ILE A 356 42.63 -11.08 4.86
C ILE A 356 42.41 -10.62 6.29
N ALA A 357 42.57 -9.31 6.56
CA ALA A 357 42.29 -8.73 7.86
C ALA A 357 40.77 -8.78 8.18
N LYS A 358 40.44 -8.95 9.46
CA LYS A 358 39.00 -9.07 9.87
C LYS A 358 38.14 -7.89 9.44
N GLU A 359 38.70 -6.69 9.44
CA GLU A 359 38.04 -5.44 9.05
C GLU A 359 37.68 -5.37 7.57
N ASP A 360 38.35 -6.18 6.73
CA ASP A 360 38.14 -6.21 5.29
C ASP A 360 37.18 -7.34 4.87
N LEU A 361 36.95 -8.36 5.71
CA LEU A 361 36.19 -9.57 5.35
C LEU A 361 34.77 -9.27 4.83
N ASP A 362 34.07 -8.30 5.42
CA ASP A 362 32.73 -7.91 4.99
C ASP A 362 32.73 -7.17 3.65
N ARG A 363 33.88 -6.61 3.25
CA ARG A 363 34.01 -5.73 2.10
C ARG A 363 34.63 -6.38 0.88
N ILE A 364 35.28 -7.53 1.01
CA ILE A 364 35.95 -8.22 -0.11
C ILE A 364 35.01 -8.60 -1.25
N PHE A 365 33.69 -8.63 -1.02
CA PHE A 365 32.65 -8.90 -2.00
C PHE A 365 32.09 -7.62 -2.67
N GLU A 366 32.49 -6.43 -2.17
CA GLU A 366 32.11 -5.17 -2.81
C GLU A 366 32.82 -5.05 -4.19
N ARG A 367 32.12 -4.50 -5.17
CA ARG A 367 32.66 -4.27 -6.52
C ARG A 367 33.85 -3.32 -6.44
N PHE A 368 34.98 -3.65 -7.11
CA PHE A 368 36.25 -2.89 -7.15
C PHE A 368 36.95 -2.74 -5.79
N TYR A 369 36.47 -3.42 -4.73
CA TYR A 369 37.14 -3.38 -3.45
C TYR A 369 38.46 -4.17 -3.49
N ARG A 370 39.49 -3.63 -2.84
CA ARG A 370 40.84 -4.20 -2.77
C ARG A 370 41.49 -3.79 -1.45
N VAL A 371 41.98 -4.74 -0.70
CA VAL A 371 42.65 -4.54 0.57
C VAL A 371 43.93 -3.68 0.39
N ASP A 372 44.71 -3.96 -0.64
CA ASP A 372 45.91 -3.21 -0.99
C ASP A 372 45.89 -2.83 -2.49
N LYS A 373 45.72 -1.52 -2.76
CA LYS A 373 45.64 -0.99 -4.11
C LYS A 373 46.96 -1.05 -4.88
N ALA A 374 48.11 -0.98 -4.21
CA ALA A 374 49.41 -0.97 -4.85
C ALA A 374 49.82 -2.39 -5.29
N ARG A 375 49.87 -3.33 -4.34
CA ARG A 375 50.29 -4.73 -4.56
C ARG A 375 49.36 -5.46 -5.52
N SER A 376 48.09 -5.17 -5.47
CA SER A 376 47.10 -5.84 -6.38
C SER A 376 47.06 -5.22 -7.77
N ARG A 377 47.67 -4.04 -8.05
CA ARG A 377 47.89 -3.55 -9.43
C ARG A 377 48.93 -4.37 -10.16
N GLU A 378 50.07 -4.65 -9.50
CA GLU A 378 51.13 -5.51 -10.03
C GLU A 378 50.60 -6.93 -10.31
N ALA A 379 49.75 -7.43 -9.43
CA ALA A 379 49.11 -8.73 -9.61
C ALA A 379 47.88 -8.71 -10.59
N GLY A 380 47.53 -7.58 -11.24
CA GLY A 380 46.46 -7.49 -12.28
C GLY A 380 45.05 -7.71 -11.76
N GLY A 381 44.75 -7.45 -10.47
CA GLY A 381 43.41 -7.63 -9.88
C GLY A 381 42.49 -6.47 -10.18
N SER A 382 41.27 -6.74 -10.69
CA SER A 382 40.24 -5.74 -10.95
C SER A 382 39.32 -5.44 -9.75
N GLY A 383 39.40 -6.24 -8.67
CA GLY A 383 38.44 -6.16 -7.55
C GLY A 383 36.99 -6.59 -7.90
N LEU A 384 36.80 -7.25 -9.05
CA LEU A 384 35.47 -7.69 -9.50
C LEU A 384 35.23 -9.20 -9.29
N GLY A 385 36.28 -10.01 -9.11
CA GLY A 385 36.17 -11.45 -9.06
C GLY A 385 35.25 -11.98 -7.96
N LEU A 386 35.47 -11.56 -6.72
CA LEU A 386 34.62 -12.00 -5.59
C LEU A 386 33.20 -11.42 -5.64
N ALA A 387 33.02 -10.23 -6.15
CA ALA A 387 31.67 -9.65 -6.38
C ALA A 387 30.88 -10.47 -7.41
N ILE A 388 31.55 -10.96 -8.47
CA ILE A 388 30.96 -11.86 -9.46
C ILE A 388 30.57 -13.19 -8.80
N VAL A 389 31.46 -13.76 -7.98
CA VAL A 389 31.18 -15.00 -7.23
C VAL A 389 29.97 -14.83 -6.34
N GLN A 390 29.89 -13.78 -5.53
CA GLN A 390 28.77 -13.55 -4.64
C GLN A 390 27.44 -13.41 -5.38
N ASN A 391 27.44 -12.68 -6.50
CA ASN A 391 26.23 -12.51 -7.32
C ASN A 391 25.78 -13.84 -7.95
N ALA A 392 26.70 -14.61 -8.52
CA ALA A 392 26.40 -15.92 -9.11
C ALA A 392 25.91 -16.91 -8.05
N VAL A 393 26.55 -16.98 -6.89
CA VAL A 393 26.13 -17.85 -5.77
C VAL A 393 24.73 -17.46 -5.27
N THR A 394 24.45 -16.18 -5.12
CA THR A 394 23.13 -15.68 -4.68
C THR A 394 22.05 -16.06 -5.69
N ARG A 395 22.31 -15.93 -6.98
CA ARG A 395 21.39 -16.31 -8.06
C ARG A 395 21.06 -17.80 -8.04
N LEU A 396 22.06 -18.63 -7.75
CA LEU A 396 21.92 -20.07 -7.61
C LEU A 396 21.33 -20.51 -6.25
N LYS A 397 20.86 -19.55 -5.43
CA LYS A 397 20.33 -19.79 -4.07
C LYS A 397 21.32 -20.49 -3.14
N GLY A 398 22.61 -20.33 -3.41
CA GLY A 398 23.70 -20.80 -2.58
C GLY A 398 24.05 -19.83 -1.46
N THR A 399 25.01 -20.24 -0.63
CA THR A 399 25.63 -19.40 0.42
C THR A 399 27.14 -19.37 0.24
N ILE A 400 27.77 -18.27 0.66
CA ILE A 400 29.24 -18.11 0.66
C ILE A 400 29.69 -17.70 2.06
N GLU A 401 30.71 -18.36 2.56
CA GLU A 401 31.32 -18.10 3.86
C GLU A 401 32.84 -17.95 3.68
N THR A 402 33.46 -17.03 4.41
CA THR A 402 34.90 -16.77 4.31
C THR A 402 35.52 -16.78 5.70
N GLU A 403 36.56 -17.58 5.85
CA GLU A 403 37.43 -17.65 7.02
C GLU A 403 38.84 -17.27 6.59
N SER A 404 39.46 -16.29 7.24
CA SER A 404 40.82 -15.88 6.91
C SER A 404 41.54 -15.31 8.11
N THR A 405 42.82 -15.60 8.17
CA THR A 405 43.74 -15.00 9.14
C THR A 405 44.94 -14.39 8.39
N LEU A 406 45.23 -13.15 8.70
CA LEU A 406 46.36 -12.44 8.07
C LEU A 406 47.67 -13.21 8.28
N GLY A 407 48.37 -13.56 7.18
CA GLY A 407 49.62 -14.33 7.19
C GLY A 407 49.45 -15.86 7.20
N GLU A 408 48.23 -16.40 7.34
CA GLU A 408 48.01 -17.86 7.41
C GLU A 408 47.26 -18.39 6.17
N GLY A 409 46.53 -17.52 5.46
CA GLY A 409 45.77 -17.85 4.26
C GLY A 409 44.27 -17.59 4.37
N THR A 410 43.53 -18.05 3.36
CA THR A 410 42.08 -17.83 3.24
C THR A 410 41.38 -19.14 2.88
N ARG A 411 40.20 -19.34 3.47
CA ARG A 411 39.28 -20.42 3.13
C ARG A 411 37.93 -19.80 2.74
N ILE A 412 37.48 -20.11 1.53
CA ILE A 412 36.16 -19.70 1.04
C ILE A 412 35.32 -20.97 0.81
N THR A 413 34.17 -21.05 1.46
CA THR A 413 33.20 -22.13 1.35
C THR A 413 31.97 -21.65 0.59
N VAL A 414 31.66 -22.30 -0.50
CA VAL A 414 30.41 -22.07 -1.26
C VAL A 414 29.53 -23.28 -1.15
N THR A 415 28.25 -23.08 -0.85
CA THR A 415 27.28 -24.15 -0.69
C THR A 415 26.12 -23.96 -1.66
N PHE A 416 25.77 -24.99 -2.41
CA PHE A 416 24.67 -24.97 -3.35
C PHE A 416 23.61 -26.03 -2.99
N PRO A 417 22.31 -25.80 -3.30
CA PRO A 417 21.32 -26.87 -3.25
C PRO A 417 21.66 -27.96 -4.28
N CYS A 418 21.59 -29.23 -3.90
CA CYS A 418 21.79 -30.35 -4.81
C CYS A 418 20.72 -30.37 -5.90
N ALA A 419 21.08 -30.80 -7.12
CA ALA A 419 20.12 -31.08 -8.17
C ALA A 419 19.12 -32.13 -7.69
N LYS A 420 17.82 -31.86 -7.80
CA LYS A 420 16.79 -32.85 -7.42
C LYS A 420 16.97 -34.11 -8.24
N SER A 421 17.08 -35.26 -7.57
CA SER A 421 17.02 -36.54 -8.22
C SER A 421 15.78 -36.61 -9.10
N ARG A 422 15.92 -36.67 -10.42
CA ARG A 422 14.82 -37.06 -11.30
C ARG A 422 14.45 -38.48 -10.88
N SER A 423 13.38 -38.63 -10.12
CA SER A 423 12.76 -39.94 -9.93
C SER A 423 12.55 -40.52 -11.34
N ALA A 424 13.27 -41.59 -11.63
CA ALA A 424 13.06 -42.36 -12.85
C ALA A 424 11.57 -42.69 -12.91
N GLY A 425 10.86 -42.03 -13.84
CA GLY A 425 9.47 -42.32 -14.12
C GLY A 425 9.37 -43.80 -14.40
N LYS A 426 8.79 -44.55 -13.45
CA LYS A 426 8.36 -45.92 -13.72
C LYS A 426 7.40 -45.85 -14.90
N GLY A 427 7.94 -46.19 -16.09
CA GLY A 427 7.13 -46.58 -17.22
C GLY A 427 6.38 -47.86 -16.83
N GLY A 428 5.16 -47.69 -16.40
CA GLY A 428 4.20 -48.77 -16.29
C GLY A 428 3.77 -49.17 -17.69
N LEU A 429 4.35 -50.24 -18.19
CA LEU A 429 3.73 -51.07 -19.21
C LEU A 429 2.55 -51.81 -18.56
N SER A 430 1.37 -51.55 -18.96
CA SER A 430 0.25 -52.51 -19.04
C SER A 430 -0.81 -51.97 -20.03
#